data_ae17d938dd9c69814a27b1f09157e8fd
#
_entry.id   ae17d938dd9c69814a27b1f09157e8fd
#
_cell.length_a   1.000
_cell.length_b   1.000
_cell.length_c   1.000
_cell.angle_alpha   90.00
_cell.angle_beta   90.00
_cell.angle_gamma   90.00
#
_symmetry.space_group_name_H-M   'P 1'
#
loop_
_entity.id
_entity.type
_entity.pdbx_description
1 polymer ?
#
loop_
_entity_poly.entity_id
_entity_poly.type
_entity_poly.pdbx_seq_one_letter_code
_entity_poly.pdbx_strand_id
1 'polypeptide(L)'
;MLRALVFTMLSLPSLCLATGNSSNLIDPIARYSDMRLNLPTGAAAEFPVLQSSLDQRPDCGETSYKGAGRLRGLNALITGGDSGIGRAIVIAYLREGANVAINYMEEEESDAQDLADILAKEGLSFERIPGNLLNETFCTWLVQEAHHRLGSLDILVNHAGVSGYTQGPNWRPIANESTEQFDQVFRTNVYASFFLTRAAVPLLPRGGNVVFTASTVAIEPNAGALAYGASKAAIVMMVRNLAQQLAEDGIRVNGVAPGFTYSPFLAAGGFTTESVKEISEGTFFRRPAQPAELAPLYVSVVDASSSYVSGEIYGNSGATLGF
;
A
#
# COMPACT_ATOMS: atom_id res chain seq x y z
N MET A 1 57.89 -4.82 -5.06
CA MET A 1 57.38 -6.19 -5.01
C MET A 1 56.09 -6.18 -4.22
N LEU A 2 54.95 -6.01 -4.88
CA LEU A 2 53.62 -6.06 -4.31
C LEU A 2 53.03 -7.45 -4.62
N ARG A 3 52.79 -8.24 -3.58
CA ARG A 3 52.10 -9.54 -3.73
C ARG A 3 50.60 -9.28 -3.75
N ALA A 4 49.96 -9.58 -4.87
CA ALA A 4 48.54 -9.65 -5.00
C ALA A 4 48.03 -10.91 -4.26
N LEU A 5 47.16 -10.70 -3.25
CA LEU A 5 46.36 -11.79 -2.65
C LEU A 5 45.17 -12.05 -3.57
N VAL A 6 45.18 -13.20 -4.22
CA VAL A 6 44.04 -13.76 -4.93
C VAL A 6 43.14 -14.42 -3.89
N PHE A 7 41.99 -13.83 -3.60
CA PHE A 7 40.93 -14.50 -2.86
C PHE A 7 40.19 -15.47 -3.79
N THR A 8 40.49 -16.76 -3.62
CA THR A 8 39.67 -17.83 -4.23
C THR A 8 38.36 -17.95 -3.44
N MET A 9 37.28 -17.52 -4.02
CA MET A 9 35.94 -17.84 -3.48
C MET A 9 35.69 -19.33 -3.61
N LEU A 10 35.78 -20.04 -2.51
CA LEU A 10 35.25 -21.40 -2.39
C LEU A 10 33.73 -21.29 -2.35
N SER A 11 33.07 -21.72 -3.42
CA SER A 11 31.65 -21.96 -3.46
C SER A 11 31.31 -23.12 -2.51
N LEU A 12 30.82 -22.79 -1.31
CA LEU A 12 30.20 -23.78 -0.46
C LEU A 12 28.84 -24.17 -1.08
N PRO A 13 28.56 -25.45 -1.27
CA PRO A 13 27.24 -25.87 -1.69
C PRO A 13 26.26 -25.57 -0.57
N SER A 14 25.20 -24.84 -0.88
CA SER A 14 24.06 -24.64 0.01
C SER A 14 23.37 -26.00 0.24
N LEU A 15 23.81 -26.72 1.23
CA LEU A 15 23.10 -27.92 1.70
C LEU A 15 22.09 -27.47 2.76
N CYS A 16 20.94 -27.00 2.30
CA CYS A 16 19.76 -26.90 3.15
C CYS A 16 18.79 -28.00 2.73
N LEU A 17 19.11 -29.24 3.11
CA LEU A 17 18.17 -30.36 3.03
C LEU A 17 17.30 -30.32 4.30
N ALA A 18 16.31 -29.47 4.31
CA ALA A 18 15.19 -29.59 5.23
C ALA A 18 14.13 -30.47 4.56
N THR A 19 14.27 -31.78 4.67
CA THR A 19 13.17 -32.71 4.38
C THR A 19 12.23 -32.78 5.59
N GLY A 20 11.51 -31.71 5.83
CA GLY A 20 10.40 -31.67 6.75
C GLY A 20 9.17 -31.22 6.00
N ASN A 21 8.20 -32.10 5.85
CA ASN A 21 6.91 -31.81 5.24
C ASN A 21 6.09 -30.92 6.19
N SER A 22 6.47 -29.64 6.36
CA SER A 22 5.64 -28.66 7.05
C SER A 22 4.75 -27.99 6.02
N SER A 23 3.53 -28.51 5.88
CA SER A 23 2.50 -28.04 4.95
C SER A 23 2.10 -26.55 5.10
N ASN A 24 2.72 -25.84 6.02
CA ASN A 24 2.40 -24.44 6.38
C ASN A 24 3.49 -23.43 6.00
N LEU A 25 4.65 -23.85 5.50
CA LEU A 25 5.69 -22.93 5.05
C LEU A 25 5.47 -22.60 3.57
N ILE A 26 5.56 -21.33 3.25
CA ILE A 26 5.49 -20.81 1.89
C ILE A 26 6.89 -20.36 1.50
N ASP A 27 7.42 -20.92 0.41
CA ASP A 27 8.66 -20.44 -0.18
C ASP A 27 8.39 -19.06 -0.82
N PRO A 28 9.00 -17.99 -0.31
CA PRO A 28 8.72 -16.63 -0.81
C PRO A 28 9.23 -16.41 -2.24
N ILE A 29 10.22 -17.18 -2.71
CA ILE A 29 10.75 -17.08 -4.07
C ILE A 29 9.85 -17.82 -5.04
N ALA A 30 9.40 -19.03 -4.69
CA ALA A 30 8.55 -19.85 -5.55
C ALA A 30 7.10 -19.31 -5.61
N ARG A 31 6.64 -18.63 -4.57
CA ARG A 31 5.31 -18.02 -4.56
C ARG A 31 5.19 -17.02 -5.70
N TYR A 32 4.17 -17.17 -6.53
CA TYR A 32 3.92 -16.34 -7.72
C TYR A 32 4.99 -16.40 -8.82
N SER A 33 5.88 -17.44 -8.82
CA SER A 33 6.88 -17.63 -9.88
C SER A 33 6.28 -17.80 -11.27
N ASP A 34 5.06 -18.36 -11.35
CA ASP A 34 4.35 -18.60 -12.61
C ASP A 34 3.49 -17.41 -13.05
N MET A 35 3.48 -16.32 -12.28
CA MET A 35 2.70 -15.15 -12.62
C MET A 35 3.29 -14.43 -13.82
N ARG A 36 2.49 -14.32 -14.88
CA ARG A 36 2.85 -13.55 -16.07
C ARG A 36 2.53 -12.09 -15.83
N LEU A 37 3.56 -11.28 -15.64
CA LEU A 37 3.38 -9.83 -15.57
C LEU A 37 3.06 -9.31 -16.97
N ASN A 38 1.96 -8.60 -17.12
CA ASN A 38 1.59 -7.94 -18.36
C ASN A 38 0.97 -6.58 -18.03
N LEU A 39 1.71 -5.52 -18.36
CA LEU A 39 1.26 -4.14 -18.25
C LEU A 39 1.11 -3.56 -19.65
N PRO A 40 0.25 -2.53 -19.82
CA PRO A 40 0.13 -1.84 -21.09
C PRO A 40 1.50 -1.37 -21.59
N THR A 41 1.76 -1.60 -22.89
CA THR A 41 2.97 -1.09 -23.55
C THR A 41 2.73 0.32 -24.06
N GLY A 42 3.66 1.24 -23.82
CA GLY A 42 3.61 2.58 -24.39
C GLY A 42 3.45 3.70 -23.37
N ALA A 43 2.90 4.82 -23.82
CA ALA A 43 2.71 6.01 -22.97
C ALA A 43 1.90 5.67 -21.71
N ALA A 44 2.18 6.40 -20.63
CA ALA A 44 1.42 6.27 -19.39
C ALA A 44 -0.07 6.15 -19.70
N ALA A 45 -0.71 5.11 -19.17
CA ALA A 45 -2.14 4.97 -19.29
C ALA A 45 -2.82 6.20 -18.68
N GLU A 46 -3.96 6.62 -19.23
CA GLU A 46 -4.72 7.72 -18.64
C GLU A 46 -5.07 7.38 -17.19
N PHE A 47 -4.79 8.30 -16.28
CA PHE A 47 -5.10 8.15 -14.87
C PHE A 47 -6.59 8.47 -14.61
N PRO A 48 -7.31 7.67 -13.81
CA PRO A 48 -6.86 6.45 -13.13
C PRO A 48 -6.80 5.23 -14.04
N VAL A 49 -5.92 4.27 -13.72
CA VAL A 49 -5.86 2.98 -14.40
C VAL A 49 -6.69 1.95 -13.66
N LEU A 50 -7.70 1.41 -14.32
CA LEU A 50 -8.55 0.37 -13.73
C LEU A 50 -7.81 -0.96 -13.59
N GLN A 51 -7.95 -1.62 -12.44
CA GLN A 51 -7.42 -2.97 -12.23
C GLN A 51 -8.06 -3.97 -13.19
N SER A 52 -9.33 -3.78 -13.50
CA SER A 52 -10.08 -4.60 -14.45
C SER A 52 -9.54 -4.53 -15.87
N SER A 53 -8.80 -3.47 -16.23
CA SER A 53 -8.16 -3.31 -17.53
C SER A 53 -6.81 -4.03 -17.67
N LEU A 54 -6.24 -4.53 -16.56
CA LEU A 54 -4.98 -5.27 -16.60
C LEU A 54 -5.23 -6.70 -17.11
N ASP A 55 -4.48 -7.15 -18.12
CA ASP A 55 -4.57 -8.51 -18.67
C ASP A 55 -4.32 -9.58 -17.58
N GLN A 56 -3.33 -9.32 -16.74
CA GLN A 56 -3.07 -10.12 -15.54
C GLN A 56 -3.41 -9.28 -14.31
N ARG A 57 -4.52 -9.59 -13.66
CA ARG A 57 -4.89 -8.91 -12.41
C ARG A 57 -3.95 -9.29 -11.28
N PRO A 58 -3.58 -8.36 -10.38
CA PRO A 58 -2.85 -8.70 -9.16
C PRO A 58 -3.69 -9.59 -8.24
N ASP A 59 -3.01 -10.43 -7.44
CA ASP A 59 -3.66 -11.12 -6.31
C ASP A 59 -3.85 -10.12 -5.17
N CYS A 60 -5.09 -9.73 -4.92
CA CYS A 60 -5.46 -8.88 -3.79
C CYS A 60 -5.99 -9.69 -2.59
N GLY A 61 -5.95 -11.02 -2.66
CA GLY A 61 -6.38 -11.89 -1.58
C GLY A 61 -7.76 -12.49 -1.79
N GLU A 62 -8.39 -12.32 -2.97
CA GLU A 62 -9.74 -12.81 -3.26
C GLU A 62 -9.91 -14.29 -2.91
N THR A 63 -8.89 -15.09 -3.17
CA THR A 63 -8.87 -16.52 -2.85
C THR A 63 -7.83 -16.92 -1.80
N SER A 64 -6.80 -16.10 -1.62
CA SER A 64 -5.59 -16.45 -0.85
C SER A 64 -5.62 -15.95 0.60
N TYR A 65 -6.34 -14.88 0.93
CA TYR A 65 -6.44 -14.36 2.30
C TYR A 65 -7.55 -15.07 3.10
N LYS A 66 -7.21 -15.55 4.29
CA LYS A 66 -8.18 -16.14 5.24
C LYS A 66 -8.14 -15.35 6.54
N GLY A 67 -9.30 -14.82 6.94
CA GLY A 67 -9.44 -14.09 8.19
C GLY A 67 -9.46 -14.99 9.42
N ALA A 68 -9.09 -14.41 10.55
CA ALA A 68 -9.10 -15.05 11.87
C ALA A 68 -9.98 -14.28 12.90
N GLY A 69 -10.66 -13.22 12.45
CA GLY A 69 -11.55 -12.42 13.29
C GLY A 69 -10.83 -11.40 14.18
N ARG A 70 -9.63 -10.99 13.80
CA ARG A 70 -8.75 -10.07 14.57
C ARG A 70 -9.28 -8.66 14.69
N LEU A 71 -10.14 -8.22 13.75
CA LEU A 71 -10.70 -6.85 13.69
C LEU A 71 -12.20 -6.84 13.92
N ARG A 72 -12.75 -7.89 14.56
CA ARG A 72 -14.19 -8.05 14.73
C ARG A 72 -14.83 -6.83 15.39
N GLY A 73 -15.82 -6.26 14.70
CA GLY A 73 -16.62 -5.15 15.17
C GLY A 73 -15.96 -3.78 15.10
N LEU A 74 -14.73 -3.68 14.56
CA LEU A 74 -14.08 -2.40 14.29
C LEU A 74 -14.59 -1.79 12.98
N ASN A 75 -14.64 -0.47 12.94
CA ASN A 75 -15.11 0.33 11.79
C ASN A 75 -13.92 1.06 11.15
N ALA A 76 -13.68 0.82 9.87
CA ALA A 76 -12.52 1.33 9.17
C ALA A 76 -12.89 2.16 7.92
N LEU A 77 -12.25 3.32 7.76
CA LEU A 77 -12.22 4.06 6.49
C LEU A 77 -10.88 3.82 5.80
N ILE A 78 -10.94 3.37 4.53
CA ILE A 78 -9.77 3.08 3.70
C ILE A 78 -9.86 3.92 2.43
N THR A 79 -8.87 4.78 2.17
CA THR A 79 -8.81 5.56 0.91
C THR A 79 -8.06 4.78 -0.17
N GLY A 80 -8.54 4.85 -1.44
CA GLY A 80 -8.01 4.04 -2.55
C GLY A 80 -8.28 2.55 -2.35
N GLY A 81 -9.51 2.19 -1.89
CA GLY A 81 -9.87 0.82 -1.50
C GLY A 81 -10.34 -0.08 -2.64
N ASP A 82 -10.48 0.44 -3.84
CA ASP A 82 -11.04 -0.23 -5.02
C ASP A 82 -10.07 -1.19 -5.70
N SER A 83 -8.78 -0.89 -5.65
CA SER A 83 -7.75 -1.57 -6.44
C SER A 83 -6.44 -1.82 -5.66
N GLY A 84 -5.57 -2.66 -6.20
CA GLY A 84 -4.22 -2.91 -5.73
C GLY A 84 -4.14 -3.24 -4.24
N ILE A 85 -3.22 -2.58 -3.55
CA ILE A 85 -2.98 -2.78 -2.11
C ILE A 85 -4.22 -2.36 -1.30
N GLY A 86 -4.91 -1.28 -1.68
CA GLY A 86 -6.13 -0.84 -0.99
C GLY A 86 -7.22 -1.90 -1.03
N ARG A 87 -7.47 -2.50 -2.19
CA ARG A 87 -8.40 -3.64 -2.35
C ARG A 87 -8.02 -4.82 -1.46
N ALA A 88 -6.72 -5.13 -1.37
CA ALA A 88 -6.25 -6.21 -0.51
C ALA A 88 -6.46 -5.91 0.98
N ILE A 89 -6.31 -4.65 1.41
CA ILE A 89 -6.62 -4.22 2.77
C ILE A 89 -8.13 -4.39 3.04
N VAL A 90 -8.99 -3.97 2.11
CA VAL A 90 -10.46 -4.12 2.23
C VAL A 90 -10.86 -5.58 2.41
N ILE A 91 -10.37 -6.46 1.55
CA ILE A 91 -10.62 -7.91 1.63
C ILE A 91 -10.18 -8.47 2.98
N ALA A 92 -8.96 -8.11 3.41
CA ALA A 92 -8.43 -8.59 4.67
C ALA A 92 -9.25 -8.07 5.87
N TYR A 93 -9.55 -6.78 5.92
CA TYR A 93 -10.30 -6.20 7.04
C TYR A 93 -11.70 -6.79 7.16
N LEU A 94 -12.43 -6.93 6.06
CA LEU A 94 -13.74 -7.56 6.06
C LEU A 94 -13.70 -9.02 6.54
N ARG A 95 -12.73 -9.81 6.06
CA ARG A 95 -12.56 -11.19 6.50
C ARG A 95 -12.05 -11.31 7.94
N GLU A 96 -11.38 -10.28 8.45
CA GLU A 96 -11.05 -10.16 9.88
C GLU A 96 -12.21 -9.67 10.74
N GLY A 97 -13.39 -9.39 10.12
CA GLY A 97 -14.62 -9.04 10.82
C GLY A 97 -14.82 -7.55 11.09
N ALA A 98 -14.06 -6.69 10.42
CA ALA A 98 -14.29 -5.24 10.44
C ALA A 98 -15.47 -4.86 9.53
N ASN A 99 -16.13 -3.73 9.83
CA ASN A 99 -16.97 -3.00 8.89
C ASN A 99 -16.09 -1.99 8.15
N VAL A 100 -16.26 -1.85 6.85
CA VAL A 100 -15.37 -1.05 6.01
C VAL A 100 -16.15 -0.05 5.18
N ALA A 101 -15.69 1.19 5.14
CA ALA A 101 -16.02 2.18 4.13
C ALA A 101 -14.77 2.44 3.27
N ILE A 102 -14.95 2.58 1.97
CA ILE A 102 -13.86 2.91 1.04
C ILE A 102 -14.11 4.22 0.33
N ASN A 103 -13.02 4.93 0.05
CA ASN A 103 -13.01 6.01 -0.93
C ASN A 103 -12.17 5.60 -2.15
N TYR A 104 -12.56 6.09 -3.30
CA TYR A 104 -11.94 5.91 -4.61
C TYR A 104 -12.42 7.05 -5.52
N MET A 105 -11.84 7.22 -6.71
CA MET A 105 -12.31 8.21 -7.67
C MET A 105 -13.56 7.70 -8.41
N GLU A 106 -14.47 8.59 -8.80
CA GLU A 106 -15.72 8.20 -9.50
C GLU A 106 -15.44 7.37 -10.76
N GLU A 107 -14.34 7.62 -11.44
CA GLU A 107 -13.90 6.90 -12.64
C GLU A 107 -13.49 5.44 -12.33
N GLU A 108 -13.24 5.10 -11.07
CA GLU A 108 -12.86 3.75 -10.59
C GLU A 108 -14.06 2.92 -10.11
N GLU A 109 -15.30 3.41 -10.27
CA GLU A 109 -16.53 2.74 -9.80
C GLU A 109 -16.64 1.29 -10.29
N SER A 110 -16.17 0.98 -11.50
CA SER A 110 -16.22 -0.39 -12.02
C SER A 110 -15.34 -1.37 -11.24
N ASP A 111 -14.19 -0.94 -10.71
CA ASP A 111 -13.33 -1.77 -9.87
C ASP A 111 -13.91 -1.94 -8.46
N ALA A 112 -14.51 -0.88 -7.92
CA ALA A 112 -15.23 -0.94 -6.64
C ALA A 112 -16.46 -1.86 -6.71
N GLN A 113 -17.19 -1.85 -7.84
CA GLN A 113 -18.32 -2.74 -8.06
C GLN A 113 -17.86 -4.20 -8.22
N ASP A 114 -16.80 -4.47 -8.99
CA ASP A 114 -16.22 -5.82 -9.13
C ASP A 114 -15.82 -6.40 -7.76
N LEU A 115 -15.20 -5.58 -6.90
CA LEU A 115 -14.87 -5.98 -5.53
C LEU A 115 -16.14 -6.30 -4.72
N ALA A 116 -17.17 -5.47 -4.82
CA ALA A 116 -18.44 -5.69 -4.13
C ALA A 116 -19.11 -7.00 -4.58
N ASP A 117 -19.12 -7.29 -5.88
CA ASP A 117 -19.70 -8.51 -6.44
C ASP A 117 -18.96 -9.78 -5.99
N ILE A 118 -17.63 -9.69 -5.84
CA ILE A 118 -16.83 -10.79 -5.32
C ILE A 118 -17.15 -11.07 -3.86
N LEU A 119 -17.15 -10.03 -3.02
CA LEU A 119 -17.35 -10.16 -1.58
C LEU A 119 -18.79 -10.50 -1.20
N ALA A 120 -19.76 -10.07 -2.00
CA ALA A 120 -21.17 -10.44 -1.80
C ALA A 120 -21.41 -11.94 -1.87
N LYS A 121 -20.62 -12.70 -2.62
CA LYS A 121 -20.68 -14.17 -2.68
C LYS A 121 -20.32 -14.83 -1.35
N GLU A 122 -19.60 -14.10 -0.50
CA GLU A 122 -19.21 -14.52 0.86
C GLU A 122 -20.13 -13.92 1.94
N GLY A 123 -21.16 -13.15 1.54
CA GLY A 123 -22.03 -12.41 2.45
C GLY A 123 -21.35 -11.18 3.08
N LEU A 124 -20.25 -10.71 2.51
CA LEU A 124 -19.52 -9.52 2.95
C LEU A 124 -19.95 -8.30 2.12
N SER A 125 -19.99 -7.13 2.76
CA SER A 125 -20.30 -5.86 2.11
C SER A 125 -19.51 -4.73 2.73
N PHE A 126 -19.39 -3.61 2.03
CA PHE A 126 -18.71 -2.40 2.47
C PHE A 126 -19.39 -1.16 1.91
N GLU A 127 -19.19 -0.01 2.57
CA GLU A 127 -19.70 1.28 2.12
C GLU A 127 -18.79 1.88 1.04
N ARG A 128 -19.40 2.41 -0.02
CA ARG A 128 -18.69 3.06 -1.13
C ARG A 128 -18.94 4.57 -1.10
N ILE A 129 -17.88 5.35 -1.06
CA ILE A 129 -17.93 6.82 -0.97
C ILE A 129 -16.94 7.39 -1.99
N PRO A 130 -17.33 7.46 -3.29
CA PRO A 130 -16.46 7.99 -4.33
C PRO A 130 -16.23 9.50 -4.16
N GLY A 131 -15.07 9.97 -4.64
CA GLY A 131 -14.77 11.39 -4.74
C GLY A 131 -13.28 11.71 -4.62
N ASN A 132 -12.95 12.97 -4.94
CA ASN A 132 -11.58 13.42 -5.14
C ASN A 132 -10.98 14.01 -3.86
N LEU A 133 -9.92 13.41 -3.36
CA LEU A 133 -9.19 13.80 -2.14
C LEU A 133 -8.37 15.10 -2.28
N LEU A 134 -8.24 15.67 -3.48
CA LEU A 134 -7.66 17.01 -3.66
C LEU A 134 -8.52 18.12 -3.03
N ASN A 135 -9.79 17.83 -2.75
CA ASN A 135 -10.73 18.76 -2.13
C ASN A 135 -10.76 18.57 -0.62
N GLU A 136 -10.25 19.53 0.14
CA GLU A 136 -10.21 19.51 1.60
C GLU A 136 -11.62 19.38 2.22
N THR A 137 -12.61 20.09 1.66
CA THR A 137 -13.99 20.01 2.14
C THR A 137 -14.55 18.61 1.95
N PHE A 138 -14.26 17.96 0.81
CA PHE A 138 -14.62 16.57 0.57
C PHE A 138 -13.94 15.64 1.56
N CYS A 139 -12.65 15.80 1.84
CA CYS A 139 -11.94 14.95 2.81
C CYS A 139 -12.58 15.03 4.21
N THR A 140 -12.97 16.22 4.64
CA THR A 140 -13.66 16.41 5.92
C THR A 140 -15.03 15.73 5.92
N TRP A 141 -15.81 15.93 4.85
CA TRP A 141 -17.13 15.30 4.70
C TRP A 141 -17.02 13.78 4.59
N LEU A 142 -16.05 13.25 3.85
CA LEU A 142 -15.80 11.81 3.69
C LEU A 142 -15.65 11.11 5.04
N VAL A 143 -14.86 11.69 5.94
CA VAL A 143 -14.64 11.11 7.28
C VAL A 143 -15.95 11.12 8.10
N GLN A 144 -16.70 12.21 8.05
CA GLN A 144 -17.99 12.33 8.74
C GLN A 144 -19.02 11.34 8.17
N GLU A 145 -19.06 11.21 6.85
CA GLU A 145 -19.97 10.30 6.16
C GLU A 145 -19.63 8.83 6.45
N ALA A 146 -18.34 8.47 6.45
CA ALA A 146 -17.91 7.13 6.84
C ALA A 146 -18.28 6.82 8.29
N HIS A 147 -18.02 7.73 9.22
CA HIS A 147 -18.44 7.62 10.61
C HIS A 147 -19.97 7.44 10.75
N HIS A 148 -20.75 8.22 9.99
CA HIS A 148 -22.21 8.13 10.00
C HIS A 148 -22.71 6.78 9.48
N ARG A 149 -22.20 6.31 8.33
CA ARG A 149 -22.64 5.04 7.71
C ARG A 149 -22.23 3.82 8.52
N LEU A 150 -21.03 3.84 9.11
CA LEU A 150 -20.54 2.74 9.94
C LEU A 150 -21.02 2.79 11.40
N GLY A 151 -21.56 3.94 11.84
CA GLY A 151 -22.01 4.17 13.23
C GLY A 151 -20.91 4.63 14.18
N SER A 152 -19.64 4.39 13.86
CA SER A 152 -18.43 4.93 14.51
C SER A 152 -17.24 4.83 13.57
N LEU A 153 -16.08 5.35 14.00
CA LEU A 153 -14.83 5.19 13.27
C LEU A 153 -13.73 4.80 14.26
N ASP A 154 -13.10 3.64 14.04
CA ASP A 154 -12.03 3.11 14.89
C ASP A 154 -10.68 3.15 14.18
N ILE A 155 -10.69 3.06 12.85
CA ILE A 155 -9.48 2.95 12.03
C ILE A 155 -9.60 3.87 10.82
N LEU A 156 -8.58 4.71 10.61
CA LEU A 156 -8.36 5.43 9.35
C LEU A 156 -7.11 4.87 8.65
N VAL A 157 -7.26 4.41 7.40
CA VAL A 157 -6.16 4.00 6.54
C VAL A 157 -5.98 5.01 5.42
N ASN A 158 -4.99 5.89 5.55
CA ASN A 158 -4.53 6.81 4.51
C ASN A 158 -3.68 6.04 3.49
N HIS A 159 -4.35 5.45 2.48
CA HIS A 159 -3.67 4.60 1.49
C HIS A 159 -3.61 5.24 0.11
N ALA A 160 -4.61 5.97 -0.33
CA ALA A 160 -4.64 6.62 -1.63
C ALA A 160 -3.36 7.44 -1.90
N GLY A 161 -2.88 7.38 -3.13
CA GLY A 161 -1.69 8.12 -3.53
C GLY A 161 -1.37 7.98 -5.01
N VAL A 162 -0.53 8.89 -5.50
CA VAL A 162 -0.04 8.92 -6.89
C VAL A 162 1.47 8.96 -6.92
N SER A 163 2.06 8.37 -7.98
CA SER A 163 3.51 8.38 -8.17
C SER A 163 4.02 9.70 -8.76
N GLY A 164 3.18 10.40 -9.49
CA GLY A 164 3.59 11.54 -10.30
C GLY A 164 4.46 11.17 -11.52
N TYR A 165 4.69 9.88 -11.77
CA TYR A 165 5.34 9.45 -12.99
C TYR A 165 4.37 9.59 -14.16
N THR A 166 4.84 10.15 -15.26
CA THR A 166 4.05 10.26 -16.49
C THR A 166 4.65 9.48 -17.66
N GLN A 167 5.85 8.92 -17.48
CA GLN A 167 6.60 8.26 -18.54
C GLN A 167 7.44 7.07 -18.03
N GLY A 168 6.93 6.35 -17.02
CA GLY A 168 7.65 5.23 -16.42
C GLY A 168 8.81 5.67 -15.51
N PRO A 169 9.72 4.76 -15.18
CA PRO A 169 10.86 5.03 -14.31
C PRO A 169 11.94 5.90 -14.97
N ASN A 170 11.61 6.56 -16.08
CA ASN A 170 12.54 7.41 -16.80
C ASN A 170 12.92 8.62 -15.94
N TRP A 171 14.20 8.67 -15.63
CA TRP A 171 14.79 9.77 -14.89
C TRP A 171 14.55 11.11 -15.60
N ARG A 172 13.98 12.06 -14.88
CA ARG A 172 13.90 13.46 -15.32
C ARG A 172 14.91 14.29 -14.56
N PRO A 173 15.74 15.09 -15.26
CA PRO A 173 16.50 16.13 -14.60
C PRO A 173 15.58 17.07 -13.82
N ILE A 174 16.00 17.51 -12.64
CA ILE A 174 15.24 18.47 -11.82
C ILE A 174 14.78 19.71 -12.62
N ALA A 175 15.57 20.12 -13.62
CA ALA A 175 15.24 21.24 -14.50
C ALA A 175 13.95 21.02 -15.34
N ASN A 176 13.51 19.78 -15.50
CA ASN A 176 12.33 19.40 -16.28
C ASN A 176 11.14 18.98 -15.40
N GLU A 177 11.28 19.01 -14.07
CA GLU A 177 10.19 18.75 -13.15
C GLU A 177 9.29 19.99 -13.08
N SER A 178 8.00 19.86 -13.34
CA SER A 178 7.09 21.00 -13.24
C SER A 178 6.59 21.21 -11.81
N THR A 179 6.33 22.45 -11.46
CA THR A 179 5.74 22.80 -10.15
C THR A 179 4.36 22.15 -9.98
N GLU A 180 3.57 22.13 -11.04
CA GLU A 180 2.21 21.55 -11.05
C GLU A 180 2.24 20.06 -10.74
N GLN A 181 3.18 19.32 -11.32
CA GLN A 181 3.34 17.89 -11.08
C GLN A 181 3.82 17.62 -9.65
N PHE A 182 4.81 18.37 -9.19
CA PHE A 182 5.33 18.27 -7.82
C PHE A 182 4.20 18.57 -6.81
N ASP A 183 3.44 19.66 -7.02
CA ASP A 183 2.32 20.07 -6.17
C ASP A 183 1.20 19.02 -6.17
N GLN A 184 0.84 18.46 -7.32
CA GLN A 184 -0.17 17.40 -7.42
C GLN A 184 0.18 16.18 -6.57
N VAL A 185 1.45 15.73 -6.59
CA VAL A 185 1.91 14.60 -5.77
C VAL A 185 1.77 14.93 -4.28
N PHE A 186 2.20 16.12 -3.86
CA PHE A 186 2.08 16.53 -2.46
C PHE A 186 0.63 16.71 -2.04
N ARG A 187 -0.21 17.30 -2.86
CA ARG A 187 -1.65 17.45 -2.57
C ARG A 187 -2.33 16.11 -2.37
N THR A 188 -2.07 15.15 -3.26
CA THR A 188 -2.68 13.83 -3.16
C THR A 188 -2.10 13.02 -2.00
N ASN A 189 -0.77 12.94 -1.87
CA ASN A 189 -0.15 12.02 -0.93
C ASN A 189 -0.09 12.58 0.50
N VAL A 190 0.18 13.88 0.64
CA VAL A 190 0.46 14.51 1.93
C VAL A 190 -0.73 15.31 2.45
N TYR A 191 -1.26 16.25 1.64
CA TYR A 191 -2.32 17.14 2.11
C TYR A 191 -3.63 16.38 2.34
N ALA A 192 -4.00 15.47 1.43
CA ALA A 192 -5.19 14.65 1.63
C ALA A 192 -5.10 13.83 2.93
N SER A 193 -3.96 13.15 3.15
CA SER A 193 -3.72 12.40 4.39
C SER A 193 -3.78 13.27 5.64
N PHE A 194 -3.28 14.51 5.55
CA PHE A 194 -3.38 15.50 6.64
C PHE A 194 -4.85 15.90 6.88
N PHE A 195 -5.61 16.23 5.83
CA PHE A 195 -7.01 16.65 5.97
C PHE A 195 -7.87 15.54 6.58
N LEU A 196 -7.71 14.31 6.08
CA LEU A 196 -8.42 13.13 6.57
C LEU A 196 -8.09 12.85 8.03
N THR A 197 -6.80 12.86 8.39
CA THR A 197 -6.38 12.59 9.78
C THR A 197 -6.89 13.66 10.73
N ARG A 198 -6.79 14.94 10.36
CA ARG A 198 -7.30 16.05 11.16
C ARG A 198 -8.82 15.94 11.40
N ALA A 199 -9.57 15.48 10.39
CA ALA A 199 -11.01 15.30 10.51
C ALA A 199 -11.36 14.04 11.33
N ALA A 200 -10.54 12.98 11.26
CA ALA A 200 -10.80 11.71 11.92
C ALA A 200 -10.45 11.72 13.42
N VAL A 201 -9.36 12.37 13.81
CA VAL A 201 -8.87 12.35 15.21
C VAL A 201 -9.96 12.70 16.24
N PRO A 202 -10.81 13.72 16.06
CA PRO A 202 -11.88 14.01 17.02
C PRO A 202 -12.98 12.94 17.13
N LEU A 203 -13.05 12.00 16.15
CA LEU A 203 -14.06 10.93 16.10
C LEU A 203 -13.50 9.58 16.55
N LEU A 204 -12.17 9.44 16.58
CA LEU A 204 -11.53 8.19 16.98
C LEU A 204 -11.61 7.99 18.50
N PRO A 205 -12.00 6.79 18.97
CA PRO A 205 -12.00 6.47 20.40
C PRO A 205 -10.58 6.21 20.92
N ARG A 206 -10.43 6.15 22.24
CA ARG A 206 -9.21 5.56 22.84
C ARG A 206 -9.06 4.11 22.35
N GLY A 207 -7.87 3.76 21.88
CA GLY A 207 -7.60 2.50 21.18
C GLY A 207 -7.74 2.62 19.65
N GLY A 208 -8.19 3.75 19.14
CA GLY A 208 -8.28 4.03 17.71
C GLY A 208 -6.93 4.01 16.99
N ASN A 209 -6.96 3.88 15.68
CA ASN A 209 -5.75 3.72 14.87
C ASN A 209 -5.76 4.61 13.63
N VAL A 210 -4.63 5.21 13.33
CA VAL A 210 -4.35 5.84 12.02
C VAL A 210 -3.19 5.13 11.36
N VAL A 211 -3.40 4.64 10.15
CA VAL A 211 -2.36 3.97 9.35
C VAL A 211 -2.08 4.78 8.10
N PHE A 212 -0.81 4.97 7.80
CA PHE A 212 -0.36 5.63 6.59
C PHE A 212 0.36 4.63 5.67
N THR A 213 0.12 4.73 4.39
CA THR A 213 0.92 4.04 3.38
C THR A 213 2.10 4.93 2.97
N ALA A 214 3.26 4.62 3.52
CA ALA A 214 4.54 5.19 3.10
C ALA A 214 5.06 4.50 1.82
N SER A 215 6.35 4.33 1.69
CA SER A 215 7.02 3.53 0.65
C SER A 215 8.48 3.33 1.04
N THR A 216 9.14 2.30 0.52
CA THR A 216 10.59 2.14 0.66
C THR A 216 11.36 3.32 0.08
N VAL A 217 10.85 3.98 -0.97
CA VAL A 217 11.48 5.17 -1.57
C VAL A 217 11.54 6.38 -0.62
N ALA A 218 10.88 6.33 0.53
CA ALA A 218 11.02 7.35 1.57
C ALA A 218 12.42 7.39 2.18
N ILE A 219 13.16 6.28 2.10
CA ILE A 219 14.53 6.14 2.64
C ILE A 219 15.51 5.61 1.60
N GLU A 220 15.05 4.90 0.58
CA GLU A 220 15.86 4.44 -0.54
C GLU A 220 15.73 5.43 -1.70
N PRO A 221 16.75 6.27 -1.97
CA PRO A 221 16.61 7.29 -3.01
C PRO A 221 16.48 6.66 -4.39
N ASN A 222 15.51 7.16 -5.14
CA ASN A 222 15.33 6.83 -6.55
C ASN A 222 15.30 8.13 -7.36
N ALA A 223 16.26 8.29 -8.26
CA ALA A 223 16.42 9.52 -9.04
C ALA A 223 15.18 9.87 -9.88
N GLY A 224 14.39 8.87 -10.31
CA GLY A 224 13.14 9.08 -11.04
C GLY A 224 11.94 9.43 -10.18
N ALA A 225 12.07 9.41 -8.84
CA ALA A 225 10.96 9.51 -7.89
C ALA A 225 11.03 10.76 -7.00
N LEU A 226 11.53 11.88 -7.47
CA LEU A 226 11.80 13.05 -6.63
C LEU A 226 10.58 13.49 -5.82
N ALA A 227 9.49 13.87 -6.47
CA ALA A 227 8.27 14.34 -5.81
C ALA A 227 7.64 13.21 -4.94
N TYR A 228 7.58 12.00 -5.50
CA TYR A 228 7.02 10.84 -4.79
C TYR A 228 7.84 10.48 -3.55
N GLY A 229 9.14 10.32 -3.68
CA GLY A 229 10.04 10.00 -2.56
C GLY A 229 9.95 11.05 -1.46
N ALA A 230 10.01 12.34 -1.83
CA ALA A 230 9.86 13.44 -0.89
C ALA A 230 8.50 13.42 -0.17
N SER A 231 7.40 13.15 -0.90
CA SER A 231 6.07 13.03 -0.30
C SER A 231 5.97 11.86 0.69
N LYS A 232 6.59 10.72 0.36
CA LYS A 232 6.58 9.53 1.24
C LYS A 232 7.51 9.70 2.45
N ALA A 233 8.59 10.46 2.33
CA ALA A 233 9.41 10.86 3.48
C ALA A 233 8.64 11.81 4.42
N ALA A 234 7.84 12.74 3.88
CA ALA A 234 6.95 13.58 4.67
C ALA A 234 5.93 12.72 5.45
N ILE A 235 5.35 11.69 4.84
CA ILE A 235 4.45 10.75 5.52
C ILE A 235 5.15 10.03 6.67
N VAL A 236 6.39 9.56 6.50
CA VAL A 236 7.16 8.93 7.59
C VAL A 236 7.28 9.86 8.79
N MET A 237 7.58 11.14 8.55
CA MET A 237 7.68 12.11 9.64
C MET A 237 6.32 12.46 10.25
N MET A 238 5.25 12.51 9.45
CA MET A 238 3.88 12.67 9.96
C MET A 238 3.50 11.54 10.92
N VAL A 239 3.78 10.28 10.57
CA VAL A 239 3.52 9.13 11.44
C VAL A 239 4.20 9.30 12.80
N ARG A 240 5.50 9.62 12.81
CA ARG A 240 6.28 9.76 14.05
C ARG A 240 5.78 10.91 14.93
N ASN A 241 5.48 12.06 14.32
CA ASN A 241 4.99 13.22 15.06
C ASN A 241 3.57 13.01 15.59
N LEU A 242 2.66 12.47 14.77
CA LEU A 242 1.29 12.21 15.18
C LEU A 242 1.21 11.11 16.27
N ALA A 243 2.06 10.10 16.21
CA ALA A 243 2.13 9.09 17.26
C ALA A 243 2.44 9.70 18.64
N GLN A 244 3.34 10.68 18.68
CA GLN A 244 3.65 11.41 19.91
C GLN A 244 2.50 12.34 20.35
N GLN A 245 1.91 13.08 19.40
CA GLN A 245 0.82 14.02 19.68
C GLN A 245 -0.43 13.32 20.23
N LEU A 246 -0.75 12.12 19.71
CA LEU A 246 -1.98 11.40 20.00
C LEU A 246 -1.84 10.31 21.08
N ALA A 247 -0.63 10.19 21.66
CA ALA A 247 -0.35 9.16 22.66
C ALA A 247 -1.23 9.29 23.93
N GLU A 248 -1.44 10.50 24.42
CA GLU A 248 -2.28 10.77 25.59
C GLU A 248 -3.77 10.52 25.31
N ASP A 249 -4.19 10.67 24.06
CA ASP A 249 -5.53 10.32 23.60
C ASP A 249 -5.72 8.83 23.43
N GLY A 250 -4.64 8.04 23.54
CA GLY A 250 -4.66 6.59 23.40
C GLY A 250 -4.86 6.14 21.95
N ILE A 251 -4.57 6.99 20.97
CA ILE A 251 -4.66 6.70 19.53
C ILE A 251 -3.27 6.29 19.03
N ARG A 252 -3.19 5.16 18.32
CA ARG A 252 -1.94 4.67 17.73
C ARG A 252 -1.81 5.14 16.29
N VAL A 253 -0.61 5.53 15.89
CA VAL A 253 -0.32 5.98 14.52
C VAL A 253 0.88 5.20 14.01
N ASN A 254 0.70 4.46 12.92
CA ASN A 254 1.77 3.66 12.31
C ASN A 254 1.77 3.80 10.79
N GLY A 255 2.85 3.37 10.17
CA GLY A 255 3.00 3.34 8.73
C GLY A 255 3.35 1.96 8.20
N VAL A 256 2.88 1.66 7.00
CA VAL A 256 3.36 0.54 6.19
C VAL A 256 4.10 1.11 4.99
N ALA A 257 5.28 0.60 4.71
CA ALA A 257 6.13 1.01 3.60
C ALA A 257 6.27 -0.13 2.58
N PRO A 258 5.38 -0.18 1.58
CA PRO A 258 5.49 -1.12 0.48
C PRO A 258 6.79 -0.95 -0.29
N GLY A 259 7.39 -2.09 -0.68
CA GLY A 259 8.36 -2.16 -1.74
C GLY A 259 7.68 -2.26 -3.11
N PHE A 260 8.42 -2.76 -4.08
CA PHE A 260 7.93 -2.90 -5.45
C PHE A 260 6.79 -3.93 -5.52
N THR A 261 5.57 -3.44 -5.79
CA THR A 261 4.33 -4.24 -5.73
C THR A 261 3.57 -4.12 -7.04
N TYR A 262 3.17 -5.26 -7.62
CA TYR A 262 2.38 -5.32 -8.85
C TYR A 262 0.94 -4.85 -8.60
N SER A 263 0.55 -3.76 -9.25
CA SER A 263 -0.76 -3.13 -9.10
C SER A 263 -1.03 -2.12 -10.22
N PRO A 264 -2.26 -1.59 -10.38
CA PRO A 264 -2.57 -0.52 -11.33
C PRO A 264 -1.69 0.72 -11.18
N PHE A 265 -1.19 0.98 -9.98
CA PHE A 265 -0.26 2.08 -9.70
C PHE A 265 1.00 2.06 -10.57
N LEU A 266 1.52 0.87 -10.92
CA LEU A 266 2.67 0.76 -11.81
C LEU A 266 2.29 1.17 -13.24
N ALA A 267 1.14 0.71 -13.74
CA ALA A 267 0.65 1.09 -15.06
C ALA A 267 0.37 2.60 -15.14
N ALA A 268 -0.29 3.17 -14.13
CA ALA A 268 -0.52 4.62 -14.02
C ALA A 268 0.79 5.42 -13.95
N GLY A 269 1.84 4.83 -13.40
CA GLY A 269 3.20 5.39 -13.38
C GLY A 269 3.96 5.21 -14.69
N GLY A 270 3.35 4.61 -15.73
CA GLY A 270 3.98 4.39 -17.04
C GLY A 270 5.04 3.28 -17.05
N PHE A 271 5.01 2.37 -16.08
CA PHE A 271 5.87 1.18 -16.11
C PHE A 271 5.37 0.22 -17.19
N THR A 272 6.31 -0.37 -17.91
CA THR A 272 6.04 -1.42 -18.90
C THR A 272 6.33 -2.80 -18.32
N THR A 273 5.87 -3.86 -18.97
CA THR A 273 6.18 -5.23 -18.59
C THR A 273 7.70 -5.46 -18.51
N GLU A 274 8.46 -4.91 -19.45
CA GLU A 274 9.92 -5.02 -19.49
C GLU A 274 10.56 -4.33 -18.29
N SER A 275 10.15 -3.08 -17.98
CA SER A 275 10.69 -2.34 -16.83
C SER A 275 10.34 -3.00 -15.50
N VAL A 276 9.12 -3.56 -15.38
CA VAL A 276 8.73 -4.32 -14.18
C VAL A 276 9.57 -5.58 -14.03
N LYS A 277 9.84 -6.29 -15.13
CA LYS A 277 10.70 -7.47 -15.11
C LYS A 277 12.13 -7.12 -14.70
N GLU A 278 12.72 -6.10 -15.30
CA GLU A 278 14.07 -5.62 -14.99
C GLU A 278 14.21 -5.24 -13.50
N ILE A 279 13.27 -4.43 -12.98
CA ILE A 279 13.27 -4.06 -11.56
C ILE A 279 13.09 -5.29 -10.66
N SER A 280 12.23 -6.22 -11.06
CA SER A 280 11.97 -7.46 -10.30
C SER A 280 13.22 -8.34 -10.20
N GLU A 281 14.00 -8.45 -11.28
CA GLU A 281 15.27 -9.18 -11.29
C GLU A 281 16.29 -8.58 -10.31
N GLY A 282 16.18 -7.28 -10.03
CA GLY A 282 16.98 -6.57 -9.02
C GLY A 282 16.50 -6.77 -7.58
N THR A 283 15.31 -7.29 -7.33
CA THR A 283 14.84 -7.62 -5.98
C THR A 283 15.43 -8.94 -5.50
N PHE A 284 15.55 -9.13 -4.18
CA PHE A 284 16.09 -10.40 -3.63
C PHE A 284 15.19 -11.59 -3.89
N PHE A 285 13.86 -11.38 -3.97
CA PHE A 285 12.91 -12.44 -4.33
C PHE A 285 12.67 -12.55 -5.85
N ARG A 286 13.32 -11.71 -6.66
CA ARG A 286 13.30 -11.70 -8.13
C ARG A 286 11.87 -11.61 -8.71
N ARG A 287 10.99 -10.96 -8.01
CA ARG A 287 9.61 -10.70 -8.40
C ARG A 287 9.05 -9.47 -7.68
N PRO A 288 7.99 -8.83 -8.20
CA PRO A 288 7.25 -7.86 -7.41
C PRO A 288 6.46 -8.60 -6.32
N ALA A 289 6.15 -7.90 -5.23
CA ALA A 289 5.14 -8.36 -4.29
C ALA A 289 3.75 -8.34 -4.93
N GLN A 290 2.83 -9.13 -4.38
CA GLN A 290 1.41 -9.04 -4.66
C GLN A 290 0.71 -8.27 -3.53
N PRO A 291 -0.36 -7.51 -3.82
CA PRO A 291 -1.14 -6.80 -2.80
C PRO A 291 -1.54 -7.66 -1.61
N ALA A 292 -1.91 -8.91 -1.85
CA ALA A 292 -2.25 -9.88 -0.81
C ALA A 292 -1.13 -10.16 0.21
N GLU A 293 0.13 -9.95 -0.19
CA GLU A 293 1.28 -10.15 0.69
C GLU A 293 1.51 -8.97 1.65
N LEU A 294 0.89 -7.82 1.35
CA LEU A 294 0.99 -6.62 2.18
C LEU A 294 -0.15 -6.53 3.20
N ALA A 295 -1.35 -6.98 2.83
CA ALA A 295 -2.55 -6.86 3.65
C ALA A 295 -2.39 -7.39 5.09
N PRO A 296 -1.71 -8.54 5.37
CA PRO A 296 -1.50 -9.02 6.74
C PRO A 296 -0.79 -8.02 7.66
N LEU A 297 0.09 -7.18 7.10
CA LEU A 297 0.80 -6.17 7.88
C LEU A 297 -0.14 -5.03 8.27
N TYR A 298 -1.04 -4.59 7.37
CA TYR A 298 -2.07 -3.60 7.70
C TYR A 298 -3.04 -4.10 8.77
N VAL A 299 -3.36 -5.39 8.78
CA VAL A 299 -4.13 -6.01 9.87
C VAL A 299 -3.32 -5.97 11.18
N SER A 300 -2.06 -6.37 11.13
CA SER A 300 -1.22 -6.49 12.34
C SER A 300 -0.99 -5.16 13.05
N VAL A 301 -0.83 -4.06 12.32
CA VAL A 301 -0.56 -2.74 12.94
C VAL A 301 -1.77 -2.16 13.66
N VAL A 302 -2.99 -2.57 13.30
CA VAL A 302 -4.23 -2.09 13.95
C VAL A 302 -4.80 -3.08 14.97
N ASP A 303 -4.37 -4.33 14.93
CA ASP A 303 -4.78 -5.38 15.88
C ASP A 303 -4.53 -4.95 17.33
N ALA A 304 -5.44 -5.30 18.22
CA ALA A 304 -5.33 -4.98 19.64
C ALA A 304 -4.09 -5.60 20.33
N SER A 305 -3.60 -6.74 19.81
CA SER A 305 -2.35 -7.36 20.29
C SER A 305 -1.11 -6.49 20.07
N SER A 306 -1.18 -5.52 19.13
CA SER A 306 -0.12 -4.55 18.85
C SER A 306 -0.25 -3.26 19.67
N SER A 307 -0.83 -3.32 20.87
CA SER A 307 -1.21 -2.16 21.68
C SER A 307 -0.04 -1.25 22.07
N TYR A 308 1.19 -1.72 22.06
CA TYR A 308 2.40 -0.94 22.36
C TYR A 308 3.15 -0.44 21.11
N VAL A 309 2.55 -0.65 19.93
CA VAL A 309 3.15 -0.27 18.63
C VAL A 309 2.54 1.05 18.17
N SER A 310 3.31 2.13 18.23
CA SER A 310 2.94 3.46 17.70
C SER A 310 4.18 4.23 17.30
N GLY A 311 4.12 4.94 16.17
CA GLY A 311 5.24 5.71 15.60
C GLY A 311 6.14 4.89 14.69
N GLU A 312 5.81 3.62 14.44
CA GLU A 312 6.63 2.71 13.67
C GLU A 312 6.27 2.72 12.17
N ILE A 313 7.28 2.46 11.36
CA ILE A 313 7.13 2.25 9.91
C ILE A 313 7.59 0.83 9.59
N TYR A 314 6.69 0.03 9.08
CA TYR A 314 6.97 -1.38 8.77
C TYR A 314 7.19 -1.56 7.27
N GLY A 315 8.41 -1.96 6.90
CA GLY A 315 8.74 -2.31 5.53
C GLY A 315 8.16 -3.66 5.12
N ASN A 316 7.62 -3.71 3.89
CA ASN A 316 7.28 -4.95 3.20
C ASN A 316 7.93 -4.91 1.82
N SER A 317 9.22 -5.23 1.76
CA SER A 317 10.11 -4.88 0.64
C SER A 317 10.82 -6.06 -0.01
N GLY A 318 10.51 -7.30 0.41
CA GLY A 318 11.18 -8.48 -0.16
C GLY A 318 12.70 -8.46 0.06
N ALA A 319 13.13 -8.12 1.29
CA ALA A 319 14.51 -8.03 1.74
C ALA A 319 15.35 -6.86 1.16
N THR A 320 14.77 -5.95 0.38
CA THR A 320 15.38 -4.64 0.16
C THR A 320 15.43 -3.86 1.47
N LEU A 321 16.26 -2.82 1.57
CA LEU A 321 16.57 -2.15 2.84
C LEU A 321 15.32 -1.86 3.69
N GLY A 322 15.45 -2.07 5.00
CA GLY A 322 14.38 -1.86 5.97
C GLY A 322 14.34 -0.43 6.55
N PHE A 323 13.21 -0.09 7.15
CA PHE A 323 13.06 1.09 8.01
C PHE A 323 13.68 0.83 9.38
#